data_6c9b9cd0ddc6776c5f6700ea31b6e148
#
_entry.id   6c9b9cd0ddc6776c5f6700ea31b6e148
#
_cell.length_a   1.000
_cell.length_b   1.000
_cell.length_c   1.000
_cell.angle_alpha   90.00
_cell.angle_beta   90.00
_cell.angle_gamma   90.00
#
_symmetry.space_group_name_H-M   'P 1'
#
loop_
_entity.id
_entity.type
_entity.pdbx_description
1 polymer ?
#
loop_
_entity_poly.entity_id
_entity_poly.type
_entity_poly.pdbx_seq_one_letter_code
_entity_poly.pdbx_strand_id
1 'polypeptide(L)'
;YRRAMQINLDGVVFGINAAVPAMRRRGGGSIVATASLAGLTAVPFDPIYAANKHAVVGLVRSAGPVYALESIRVNAICPGFADTRIIDDIKEGLTGEGVPIIEVSEVVEGVLGLIESPDSGTCHFVQAGMEAQEFRFRNIPGPKEPAR
;
A
#
# COMPACT_ATOMS: atom_id res chain seq x y z
N TYR A 1 5.52 -6.96 18.52
CA TYR A 1 5.36 -5.59 18.05
C TYR A 1 6.59 -5.08 17.30
N ARG A 2 7.75 -4.92 17.95
CA ARG A 2 8.97 -4.36 17.33
C ARG A 2 9.39 -5.07 16.04
N ARG A 3 9.37 -6.42 16.03
CA ARG A 3 9.71 -7.21 14.84
C ARG A 3 8.73 -6.97 13.70
N ALA A 4 7.42 -6.84 14.00
CA ALA A 4 6.41 -6.53 13.00
C ALA A 4 6.64 -5.15 12.37
N MET A 5 6.94 -4.13 13.19
CA MET A 5 7.29 -2.78 12.71
C MET A 5 8.53 -2.79 11.83
N GLN A 6 9.60 -3.47 12.26
CA GLN A 6 10.85 -3.56 11.50
C GLN A 6 10.65 -4.17 10.11
N ILE A 7 9.87 -5.24 10.01
CA ILE A 7 9.65 -5.92 8.73
C ILE A 7 8.69 -5.11 7.84
N ASN A 8 7.54 -4.69 8.39
CA ASN A 8 6.46 -4.14 7.58
C ASN A 8 6.58 -2.64 7.31
N LEU A 9 7.23 -1.87 8.19
CA LEU A 9 7.36 -0.42 8.05
C LEU A 9 8.80 0.02 7.80
N ASP A 10 9.74 -0.34 8.68
CA ASP A 10 11.13 0.11 8.53
C ASP A 10 11.74 -0.36 7.21
N GLY A 11 11.41 -1.59 6.77
CA GLY A 11 11.83 -2.10 5.46
C GLY A 11 11.37 -1.22 4.29
N VAL A 12 10.15 -0.69 4.34
CA VAL A 12 9.62 0.23 3.32
C VAL A 12 10.33 1.59 3.40
N VAL A 13 10.48 2.14 4.62
CA VAL A 13 11.17 3.43 4.83
C VAL A 13 12.60 3.35 4.33
N PHE A 14 13.34 2.30 4.70
CA PHE A 14 14.73 2.13 4.26
C PHE A 14 14.83 1.87 2.76
N GLY A 15 13.88 1.11 2.19
CA GLY A 15 13.81 0.88 0.75
C GLY A 15 13.63 2.18 -0.04
N ILE A 16 12.71 3.05 0.37
CA ILE A 16 12.51 4.38 -0.23
C ILE A 16 13.78 5.21 -0.10
N ASN A 17 14.36 5.31 1.11
CA ASN A 17 15.56 6.08 1.35
C ASN A 17 16.77 5.60 0.54
N ALA A 18 16.89 4.31 0.30
CA ALA A 18 17.97 3.74 -0.52
C ALA A 18 17.75 3.95 -2.02
N ALA A 19 16.50 3.86 -2.49
CA ALA A 19 16.17 3.97 -3.91
C ALA A 19 16.21 5.42 -4.43
N VAL A 20 15.69 6.37 -3.66
CA VAL A 20 15.52 7.78 -4.06
C VAL A 20 16.83 8.42 -4.58
N PRO A 21 18.00 8.28 -3.93
CA PRO A 21 19.24 8.88 -4.46
C PRO A 21 19.64 8.33 -5.84
N ALA A 22 19.41 7.04 -6.09
CA ALA A 22 19.70 6.44 -7.39
C ALA A 22 18.71 6.91 -8.47
N MET A 23 17.43 7.02 -8.12
CA MET A 23 16.39 7.52 -9.02
C MET A 23 16.60 8.99 -9.37
N ARG A 24 17.00 9.83 -8.41
CA ARG A 24 17.41 11.24 -8.67
C ARG A 24 18.49 11.33 -9.72
N ARG A 25 19.56 10.52 -9.61
CA ARG A 25 20.66 10.52 -10.59
C ARG A 25 20.21 10.06 -11.98
N ARG A 26 19.13 9.29 -12.10
CA ARG A 26 18.56 8.82 -13.35
C ARG A 26 17.46 9.71 -13.92
N GLY A 27 17.10 10.79 -13.21
CA GLY A 27 16.04 11.71 -13.63
C GLY A 27 14.63 11.24 -13.34
N GLY A 28 14.46 10.25 -12.46
CA GLY A 28 13.15 9.77 -12.02
C GLY A 28 13.07 8.26 -11.78
N GLY A 29 11.88 7.80 -11.42
CA GLY A 29 11.61 6.39 -11.17
C GLY A 29 10.21 6.12 -10.61
N SER A 30 9.91 4.85 -10.35
CA SER A 30 8.66 4.43 -9.72
C SER A 30 8.97 3.49 -8.54
N ILE A 31 8.34 3.75 -7.41
CA ILE A 31 8.41 2.93 -6.20
C ILE A 31 6.99 2.44 -5.90
N VAL A 32 6.81 1.14 -5.76
CA VAL A 32 5.55 0.54 -5.32
C VAL A 32 5.78 -0.15 -3.98
N ALA A 33 5.12 0.35 -2.95
CA ALA A 33 5.16 -0.24 -1.61
C ALA A 33 4.02 -1.26 -1.44
N THR A 34 4.33 -2.44 -0.90
CA THR A 34 3.30 -3.43 -0.57
C THR A 34 2.70 -3.13 0.79
N ALA A 35 1.50 -2.51 0.77
CA ALA A 35 0.66 -2.33 1.94
C ALA A 35 -0.25 -3.56 2.15
N SER A 36 -1.55 -3.37 2.32
CA SER A 36 -2.59 -4.41 2.43
C SER A 36 -3.96 -3.74 2.48
N LEU A 37 -5.06 -4.46 2.25
CA LEU A 37 -6.40 -4.02 2.65
C LEU A 37 -6.45 -3.65 4.14
N ALA A 38 -5.65 -4.32 4.98
CA ALA A 38 -5.47 -3.98 6.40
C ALA A 38 -4.89 -2.57 6.65
N GLY A 39 -4.36 -1.91 5.63
CA GLY A 39 -3.94 -0.50 5.70
C GLY A 39 -5.04 0.48 5.30
N LEU A 40 -6.18 -0.01 4.82
CA LEU A 40 -7.31 0.78 4.33
C LEU A 40 -8.56 0.64 5.19
N THR A 41 -8.65 -0.44 5.99
CA THR A 41 -9.79 -0.75 6.83
C THR A 41 -9.36 -1.32 8.18
N ALA A 42 -10.30 -1.40 9.15
CA ALA A 42 -10.05 -2.03 10.43
C ALA A 42 -9.89 -3.55 10.30
N VAL A 43 -8.96 -4.11 11.08
CA VAL A 43 -8.73 -5.57 11.18
C VAL A 43 -8.74 -5.94 12.66
N PRO A 44 -9.91 -6.27 13.24
CA PRO A 44 -10.06 -6.51 14.68
C PRO A 44 -9.24 -7.68 15.23
N PHE A 45 -8.97 -8.70 14.39
CA PHE A 45 -8.20 -9.89 14.80
C PHE A 45 -6.68 -9.68 14.78
N ASP A 46 -6.17 -8.63 14.09
CA ASP A 46 -4.75 -8.26 14.11
C ASP A 46 -4.56 -6.73 14.04
N PRO A 47 -4.82 -6.02 15.15
CA PRO A 47 -4.70 -4.56 15.18
C PRO A 47 -3.26 -4.06 15.01
N ILE A 48 -2.26 -4.86 15.37
CA ILE A 48 -0.84 -4.49 15.18
C ILE A 48 -0.47 -4.54 13.70
N TYR A 49 -0.87 -5.58 12.98
CA TYR A 49 -0.68 -5.65 11.54
C TYR A 49 -1.41 -4.50 10.82
N ALA A 50 -2.66 -4.24 11.20
CA ALA A 50 -3.43 -3.11 10.66
C ALA A 50 -2.70 -1.78 10.87
N ALA A 51 -2.20 -1.51 12.09
CA ALA A 51 -1.44 -0.30 12.38
C ALA A 51 -0.19 -0.16 11.50
N ASN A 52 0.58 -1.26 11.31
CA ASN A 52 1.74 -1.27 10.41
C ASN A 52 1.35 -0.91 8.97
N LYS A 53 0.29 -1.51 8.45
CA LYS A 53 -0.12 -1.31 7.06
C LYS A 53 -0.78 0.07 6.84
N HIS A 54 -1.48 0.61 7.83
CA HIS A 54 -1.91 2.02 7.83
C HIS A 54 -0.72 2.98 7.82
N ALA A 55 0.36 2.67 8.55
CA ALA A 55 1.58 3.48 8.53
C ALA A 55 2.22 3.50 7.14
N VAL A 56 2.29 2.36 6.43
CA VAL A 56 2.78 2.30 5.05
C VAL A 56 1.90 3.15 4.11
N VAL A 57 0.58 3.04 4.23
CA VAL A 57 -0.38 3.87 3.46
C VAL A 57 -0.17 5.35 3.73
N GLY A 58 -0.05 5.75 5.01
CA GLY A 58 0.22 7.13 5.40
C GLY A 58 1.55 7.64 4.84
N LEU A 59 2.60 6.82 4.91
CA LEU A 59 3.92 7.12 4.35
C LEU A 59 3.84 7.38 2.84
N VAL A 60 3.25 6.47 2.09
CA VAL A 60 3.13 6.58 0.62
C VAL A 60 2.35 7.82 0.20
N ARG A 61 1.20 8.07 0.84
CA ARG A 61 0.35 9.24 0.55
C ARG A 61 1.05 10.56 0.85
N SER A 62 1.96 10.57 1.81
CA SER A 62 2.73 11.77 2.19
C SER A 62 3.99 11.93 1.34
N ALA A 63 4.69 10.84 1.06
CA ALA A 63 5.94 10.84 0.28
C ALA A 63 5.68 11.05 -1.23
N GLY A 64 4.60 10.49 -1.75
CA GLY A 64 4.27 10.55 -3.17
C GLY A 64 4.28 11.96 -3.75
N PRO A 65 3.50 12.92 -3.21
CA PRO A 65 3.49 14.30 -3.70
C PRO A 65 4.85 15.00 -3.58
N VAL A 66 5.63 14.68 -2.55
CA VAL A 66 6.96 15.28 -2.34
C VAL A 66 7.95 14.81 -3.41
N TYR A 67 8.04 13.50 -3.63
CA TYR A 67 8.98 12.94 -4.60
C TYR A 67 8.53 13.10 -6.05
N ALA A 68 7.23 13.31 -6.31
CA ALA A 68 6.74 13.64 -7.64
C ALA A 68 7.37 14.91 -8.22
N LEU A 69 7.76 15.89 -7.37
CA LEU A 69 8.50 17.09 -7.78
C LEU A 69 9.87 16.76 -8.37
N GLU A 70 10.38 15.59 -8.11
CA GLU A 70 11.67 15.08 -8.60
C GLU A 70 11.49 13.96 -9.66
N SER A 71 10.29 13.85 -10.25
CA SER A 71 9.92 12.80 -11.21
C SER A 71 10.02 11.37 -10.64
N ILE A 72 9.92 11.21 -9.32
CA ILE A 72 9.88 9.92 -8.63
C ILE A 72 8.46 9.70 -8.12
N ARG A 73 7.80 8.66 -8.62
CA ARG A 73 6.46 8.27 -8.18
C ARG A 73 6.55 7.27 -7.05
N VAL A 74 5.72 7.43 -6.03
CA VAL A 74 5.64 6.51 -4.88
C VAL A 74 4.19 6.15 -4.66
N ASN A 75 3.83 4.89 -4.89
CA ASN A 75 2.47 4.38 -4.78
C ASN A 75 2.42 3.13 -3.89
N ALA A 76 1.24 2.70 -3.48
CA ALA A 76 1.04 1.48 -2.71
C ALA A 76 0.09 0.52 -3.41
N ILE A 77 0.45 -0.77 -3.41
CA ILE A 77 -0.47 -1.86 -3.68
C ILE A 77 -1.00 -2.41 -2.36
N CYS A 78 -2.30 -2.63 -2.28
CA CYS A 78 -3.03 -3.04 -1.06
C CYS A 78 -3.80 -4.34 -1.31
N PRO A 79 -3.14 -5.51 -1.38
CA PRO A 79 -3.81 -6.78 -1.61
C PRO A 79 -4.68 -7.23 -0.43
N GLY A 80 -5.70 -8.03 -0.74
CA GLY A 80 -6.36 -8.91 0.21
C GLY A 80 -5.50 -10.14 0.53
N PHE A 81 -6.14 -11.30 0.73
CA PHE A 81 -5.43 -12.56 0.98
C PHE A 81 -4.92 -13.14 -0.34
N ALA A 82 -3.64 -12.98 -0.62
CA ALA A 82 -3.00 -13.55 -1.81
C ALA A 82 -2.45 -14.95 -1.52
N ASP A 83 -2.54 -15.86 -2.49
CA ASP A 83 -2.08 -17.25 -2.40
C ASP A 83 -0.55 -17.30 -2.33
N THR A 84 -0.04 -17.15 -1.13
CA THR A 84 1.37 -17.17 -0.80
C THR A 84 1.58 -17.89 0.53
N ARG A 85 2.81 -18.27 0.82
CA ARG A 85 3.17 -18.92 2.09
C ARG A 85 2.73 -18.16 3.34
N ILE A 86 2.45 -16.86 3.21
CA ILE A 86 2.06 -16.02 4.36
C ILE A 86 0.68 -16.37 4.92
N ILE A 87 -0.15 -17.04 4.12
CA ILE A 87 -1.50 -17.47 4.51
C ILE A 87 -1.64 -18.97 4.68
N ASP A 88 -0.58 -19.77 4.49
CA ASP A 88 -0.67 -21.25 4.52
C ASP A 88 -1.38 -21.76 5.78
N ASP A 89 -1.03 -21.21 6.95
CA ASP A 89 -1.61 -21.65 8.24
C ASP A 89 -3.09 -21.27 8.43
N ILE A 90 -3.61 -20.33 7.66
CA ILE A 90 -5.00 -19.84 7.78
C ILE A 90 -5.84 -20.08 6.52
N LYS A 91 -5.25 -20.60 5.46
CA LYS A 91 -5.87 -20.74 4.13
C LYS A 91 -7.14 -21.60 4.17
N GLU A 92 -7.11 -22.73 4.88
CA GLU A 92 -8.29 -23.61 5.02
C GLU A 92 -9.44 -22.90 5.76
N GLY A 93 -9.13 -22.15 6.81
CA GLY A 93 -10.12 -21.35 7.52
C GLY A 93 -10.75 -20.28 6.64
N LEU A 94 -9.93 -19.53 5.90
CA LEU A 94 -10.41 -18.50 4.97
C LEU A 94 -11.34 -19.08 3.90
N THR A 95 -10.94 -20.19 3.27
CA THR A 95 -11.77 -20.85 2.25
C THR A 95 -13.05 -21.44 2.83
N GLY A 96 -12.99 -22.00 4.05
CA GLY A 96 -14.16 -22.52 4.76
C GLY A 96 -15.19 -21.45 5.11
N GLU A 97 -14.75 -20.23 5.35
CA GLU A 97 -15.59 -19.05 5.58
C GLU A 97 -16.01 -18.33 4.28
N GLY A 98 -15.61 -18.84 3.11
CA GLY A 98 -15.91 -18.23 1.82
C GLY A 98 -15.14 -16.95 1.53
N VAL A 99 -14.02 -16.73 2.23
CA VAL A 99 -13.16 -15.55 1.97
C VAL A 99 -12.37 -15.77 0.68
N PRO A 100 -12.49 -14.87 -0.32
CA PRO A 100 -11.79 -15.02 -1.58
C PRO A 100 -10.30 -14.90 -1.41
N ILE A 101 -9.54 -15.79 -2.06
CA ILE A 101 -8.08 -15.73 -2.13
C ILE A 101 -7.69 -15.23 -3.52
N ILE A 102 -6.74 -14.30 -3.56
CA ILE A 102 -6.26 -13.64 -4.78
C ILE A 102 -5.11 -14.46 -5.37
N GLU A 103 -5.11 -14.67 -6.66
CA GLU A 103 -3.94 -15.20 -7.36
C GLU A 103 -2.79 -14.19 -7.33
N VAL A 104 -1.56 -14.68 -7.19
CA VAL A 104 -0.38 -13.81 -7.17
C VAL A 104 -0.28 -12.97 -8.45
N SER A 105 -0.70 -13.52 -9.60
CA SER A 105 -0.73 -12.82 -10.88
C SER A 105 -1.57 -11.53 -10.84
N GLU A 106 -2.72 -11.54 -10.15
CA GLU A 106 -3.58 -10.35 -10.02
C GLU A 106 -2.87 -9.22 -9.26
N VAL A 107 -2.08 -9.57 -8.23
CA VAL A 107 -1.26 -8.59 -7.50
C VAL A 107 -0.13 -8.06 -8.39
N VAL A 108 0.53 -8.94 -9.15
CA VAL A 108 1.61 -8.56 -10.08
C VAL A 108 1.10 -7.59 -11.13
N GLU A 109 -0.05 -7.85 -11.76
CA GLU A 109 -0.68 -6.94 -12.72
C GLU A 109 -0.95 -5.57 -12.10
N GLY A 110 -1.47 -5.53 -10.87
CA GLY A 110 -1.67 -4.27 -10.13
C GLY A 110 -0.36 -3.51 -9.89
N VAL A 111 0.73 -4.20 -9.55
CA VAL A 111 2.06 -3.60 -9.38
C VAL A 111 2.58 -3.04 -10.70
N LEU A 112 2.48 -3.80 -11.79
CA LEU A 112 2.92 -3.35 -13.13
C LEU A 112 2.13 -2.11 -13.57
N GLY A 113 0.81 -2.10 -13.37
CA GLY A 113 -0.02 -0.93 -13.64
C GLY A 113 0.43 0.31 -12.85
N LEU A 114 0.79 0.15 -11.56
CA LEU A 114 1.32 1.25 -10.75
C LEU A 114 2.72 1.73 -11.17
N ILE A 115 3.56 0.83 -11.70
CA ILE A 115 4.87 1.21 -12.24
C ILE A 115 4.71 2.09 -13.48
N GLU A 116 3.70 1.84 -14.31
CA GLU A 116 3.42 2.57 -15.54
C GLU A 116 2.55 3.82 -15.31
N SER A 117 1.76 3.85 -14.23
CA SER A 117 0.88 4.98 -13.91
C SER A 117 1.66 6.29 -13.74
N PRO A 118 1.12 7.43 -14.24
CA PRO A 118 1.70 8.75 -13.98
C PRO A 118 1.44 9.25 -12.56
N ASP A 119 0.58 8.60 -11.80
CA ASP A 119 0.14 9.03 -10.48
C ASP A 119 1.19 8.79 -9.40
N SER A 120 1.13 9.59 -8.33
CA SER A 120 2.00 9.45 -7.16
C SER A 120 1.24 9.78 -5.88
N GLY A 121 1.46 8.96 -4.84
CA GLY A 121 0.74 9.05 -3.57
C GLY A 121 -0.59 8.29 -3.56
N THR A 122 -0.86 7.47 -4.57
CA THR A 122 -2.08 6.66 -4.66
C THR A 122 -1.91 5.30 -3.99
N CYS A 123 -3.04 4.73 -3.56
CA CYS A 123 -3.11 3.39 -2.98
C CYS A 123 -4.13 2.59 -3.78
N HIS A 124 -3.71 1.50 -4.39
CA HIS A 124 -4.59 0.64 -5.17
C HIS A 124 -4.84 -0.67 -4.43
N PHE A 125 -6.10 -1.02 -4.25
CA PHE A 125 -6.47 -2.30 -3.65
C PHE A 125 -6.64 -3.38 -4.73
N VAL A 126 -6.38 -4.62 -4.34
CA VAL A 126 -6.60 -5.82 -5.16
C VAL A 126 -7.47 -6.79 -4.39
N GLN A 127 -8.56 -7.21 -5.01
CA GLN A 127 -9.45 -8.26 -4.50
C GLN A 127 -9.72 -9.30 -5.60
N ALA A 128 -9.99 -10.53 -5.21
CA ALA A 128 -10.21 -11.61 -6.14
C ALA A 128 -11.31 -11.30 -7.18
N GLY A 129 -11.00 -11.52 -8.44
CA GLY A 129 -11.91 -11.28 -9.55
C GLY A 129 -12.12 -9.80 -9.91
N MET A 130 -11.25 -8.91 -9.42
CA MET A 130 -11.29 -7.48 -9.73
C MET A 130 -9.92 -7.00 -10.18
N GLU A 131 -9.88 -6.13 -11.17
CA GLU A 131 -8.66 -5.38 -11.48
C GLU A 131 -8.28 -4.46 -10.31
N ALA A 132 -6.98 -4.16 -10.18
CA ALA A 132 -6.50 -3.22 -9.17
C ALA A 132 -7.14 -1.84 -9.35
N GLN A 133 -7.70 -1.29 -8.28
CA GLN A 133 -8.42 -0.01 -8.30
C GLN A 133 -7.89 0.94 -7.25
N GLU A 134 -7.89 2.23 -7.58
CA GLU A 134 -7.54 3.27 -6.62
C GLU A 134 -8.54 3.34 -5.47
N PHE A 135 -8.02 3.30 -4.23
CA PHE A 135 -8.80 3.57 -3.03
C PHE A 135 -8.91 5.08 -2.79
N ARG A 136 -10.13 5.61 -2.85
CA ARG A 136 -10.39 7.03 -2.64
C ARG A 136 -10.59 7.35 -1.18
N PHE A 137 -9.65 8.14 -0.62
CA PHE A 137 -9.76 8.66 0.74
C PHE A 137 -10.69 9.87 0.79
N ARG A 138 -11.50 9.95 1.84
CA ARG A 138 -12.30 11.16 2.11
C ARG A 138 -11.38 12.26 2.62
N ASN A 139 -11.56 13.48 2.10
CA ASN A 139 -10.87 14.65 2.60
C ASN A 139 -11.46 15.09 3.95
N ILE A 140 -10.60 15.60 4.83
CA ILE A 140 -11.05 16.28 6.06
C ILE A 140 -11.65 17.63 5.65
N PRO A 141 -12.85 18.00 6.14
CA PRO A 141 -13.39 19.34 5.91
C PRO A 141 -12.40 20.41 6.39
N GLY A 142 -12.21 21.44 5.61
CA GLY A 142 -11.39 22.60 6.00
C GLY A 142 -11.94 23.29 7.25
N PRO A 143 -11.11 24.11 7.95
CA PRO A 143 -11.57 24.91 9.07
C PRO A 143 -12.70 25.85 8.62
N LYS A 144 -13.73 26.00 9.46
CA LYS A 144 -14.76 27.00 9.23
C LYS A 144 -14.14 28.38 9.47
N GLU A 145 -14.37 29.32 8.56
CA GLU A 145 -14.03 30.72 8.86
C GLU A 145 -14.78 31.18 10.12
N PRO A 146 -14.13 31.94 11.02
CA PRO A 146 -14.84 32.52 12.14
C PRO A 146 -15.95 33.42 11.60
N ALA A 147 -17.16 33.30 12.20
CA ALA A 147 -18.26 34.19 11.88
C ALA A 147 -17.82 35.64 12.10
N ARG A 148 -17.86 36.46 11.08
CA ARG A 148 -17.57 37.89 11.16
C ARG A 148 -18.66 38.60 11.92
#